data_e73ba49eb8f88e01cc32c1f31f723d80
#
_entry.id   e73ba49eb8f88e01cc32c1f31f723d80
#
_cell.length_a   1.000
_cell.length_b   1.000
_cell.length_c   1.000
_cell.angle_alpha   90.00
_cell.angle_beta   90.00
_cell.angle_gamma   90.00
#
_symmetry.space_group_name_H-M   'P 1'
#
loop_
_entity.id
_entity.type
_entity.pdbx_description
1 polymer ?
#
loop_
_entity_poly.entity_id
_entity_poly.type
_entity_poly.pdbx_seq_one_letter_code
_entity_poly.pdbx_strand_id
1 'polypeptide(L)'
;EMTYKMLKGDSKHNGFFERWLYTTSKYEGFPYEDDNEIKIETIDNWCKIIEKVLDIPFDIESETIVLKYNPKAKDIYLKWQRENADLINKKDSKILGKFQKKMQTYCKKFALILEVAFWSCEESSKTEISVRAVKGAIKLTEYFRMNTLKIYESFEKESKSENYKKSLFNDSLPETFK
;
A
#
# COMPACT_ATOMS: atom_id res chain seq x y z
N GLU A 1 -17.23 -4.79 6.81
CA GLU A 1 -18.48 -4.21 6.26
C GLU A 1 -18.22 -3.00 5.36
N MET A 2 -17.41 -2.01 5.79
CA MET A 2 -17.09 -0.81 5.00
C MET A 2 -16.36 -1.17 3.67
N THR A 3 -15.34 -2.02 3.72
CA THR A 3 -14.54 -2.44 2.57
C THR A 3 -15.40 -3.23 1.55
N TYR A 4 -16.36 -4.01 2.02
CA TYR A 4 -17.31 -4.75 1.20
C TYR A 4 -18.24 -3.81 0.40
N LYS A 5 -18.79 -2.77 1.04
CA LYS A 5 -19.58 -1.73 0.37
C LYS A 5 -18.77 -0.98 -0.68
N MET A 6 -17.49 -0.70 -0.41
CA MET A 6 -16.58 -0.06 -1.36
C MET A 6 -16.31 -0.90 -2.60
N LEU A 7 -16.27 -2.23 -2.49
CA LEU A 7 -16.05 -3.14 -3.61
C LEU A 7 -17.30 -3.45 -4.42
N LYS A 8 -18.49 -3.35 -3.83
CA LYS A 8 -19.78 -3.59 -4.52
C LYS A 8 -20.39 -2.33 -5.15
N GLY A 9 -20.03 -1.12 -4.71
CA GLY A 9 -20.65 0.13 -5.18
C GLY A 9 -19.99 0.72 -6.43
N ASP A 10 -20.49 1.89 -6.86
CA ASP A 10 -19.95 2.70 -7.98
C ASP A 10 -18.49 3.12 -7.81
N SER A 11 -17.94 3.00 -6.59
CA SER A 11 -16.53 3.19 -6.27
C SER A 11 -15.58 2.25 -7.04
N LYS A 12 -16.08 1.12 -7.59
CA LYS A 12 -15.31 0.25 -8.51
C LYS A 12 -14.81 0.97 -9.76
N HIS A 13 -15.53 1.99 -10.21
CA HIS A 13 -15.25 2.64 -11.48
C HIS A 13 -14.41 3.91 -11.37
N ASN A 14 -14.30 4.50 -10.17
CA ASN A 14 -13.59 5.78 -9.94
C ASN A 14 -12.13 5.64 -9.47
N GLY A 15 -11.61 4.42 -9.38
CA GLY A 15 -10.24 4.17 -8.93
C GLY A 15 -10.00 4.41 -7.44
N PHE A 16 -11.07 4.46 -6.64
CA PHE A 16 -10.97 4.71 -5.20
C PHE A 16 -10.28 3.55 -4.47
N PHE A 17 -10.67 2.29 -4.78
CA PHE A 17 -10.10 1.09 -4.18
C PHE A 17 -8.59 0.99 -4.40
N GLU A 18 -8.09 1.33 -5.58
CA GLU A 18 -6.68 1.21 -5.94
C GLU A 18 -5.78 2.25 -5.26
N ARG A 19 -6.37 3.26 -4.59
CA ARG A 19 -5.65 4.33 -3.90
C ARG A 19 -5.41 4.06 -2.42
N TRP A 20 -6.00 2.99 -1.88
CA TRP A 20 -5.82 2.62 -0.48
C TRP A 20 -4.70 1.60 -0.32
N LEU A 21 -3.98 1.75 0.77
CA LEU A 21 -3.00 0.77 1.23
C LEU A 21 -3.64 -0.07 2.32
N TYR A 22 -3.91 -1.32 2.01
CA TYR A 22 -4.62 -2.22 2.90
C TYR A 22 -3.65 -3.01 3.77
N THR A 23 -4.05 -3.22 5.01
CA THR A 23 -3.38 -4.12 5.94
C THR A 23 -4.40 -5.03 6.59
N THR A 24 -4.00 -6.25 6.91
CA THR A 24 -4.80 -7.23 7.64
C THR A 24 -4.05 -7.65 8.88
N SER A 25 -4.73 -7.64 10.02
CA SER A 25 -4.17 -8.25 11.23
C SER A 25 -4.23 -9.78 11.12
N LYS A 26 -3.18 -10.44 11.62
CA LYS A 26 -3.18 -11.89 11.85
C LYS A 26 -3.67 -12.23 13.26
N TYR A 27 -3.82 -11.22 14.10
CA TYR A 27 -4.19 -11.39 15.50
C TYR A 27 -5.71 -11.43 15.62
N GLU A 28 -6.25 -12.53 16.11
CA GLU A 28 -7.69 -12.76 16.29
C GLU A 28 -8.16 -12.50 17.73
N GLY A 29 -7.25 -12.18 18.63
CA GLY A 29 -7.54 -11.89 20.05
C GLY A 29 -7.58 -10.38 20.34
N PHE A 30 -8.10 -10.03 21.52
CA PHE A 30 -7.91 -8.70 22.08
C PHE A 30 -6.50 -8.58 22.66
N PRO A 31 -5.76 -7.50 22.37
CA PRO A 31 -4.50 -7.26 23.05
C PRO A 31 -4.74 -7.04 24.55
N TYR A 32 -3.84 -7.55 25.37
CA TYR A 32 -3.84 -7.16 26.77
C TYR A 32 -3.46 -5.69 26.89
N GLU A 33 -4.09 -4.98 27.81
CA GLU A 33 -3.65 -3.64 28.16
C GLU A 33 -2.22 -3.74 28.74
N ASP A 34 -1.36 -2.86 28.26
CA ASP A 34 0.03 -2.79 28.68
C ASP A 34 0.30 -1.38 29.23
N ASP A 35 0.69 -1.30 30.49
CA ASP A 35 1.02 -0.04 31.17
C ASP A 35 2.43 0.48 30.80
N ASN A 36 3.09 -0.13 29.82
CA ASN A 36 4.38 0.32 29.35
C ASN A 36 4.29 1.68 28.65
N GLU A 37 4.87 2.68 29.27
CA GLU A 37 5.00 4.01 28.69
C GLU A 37 6.10 4.03 27.62
N ILE A 38 5.87 4.83 26.58
CA ILE A 38 6.92 5.10 25.58
C ILE A 38 8.03 5.90 26.26
N LYS A 39 9.26 5.45 26.15
CA LYS A 39 10.43 6.16 26.71
C LYS A 39 10.50 7.59 26.15
N ILE A 40 10.74 8.56 27.01
CA ILE A 40 10.87 9.98 26.65
C ILE A 40 11.90 10.17 25.54
N GLU A 41 13.04 9.47 25.62
CA GLU A 41 14.09 9.48 24.59
C GLU A 41 13.56 9.09 23.19
N THR A 42 12.64 8.14 23.12
CA THR A 42 12.01 7.73 21.85
C THR A 42 11.12 8.85 21.30
N ILE A 43 10.39 9.54 22.17
CA ILE A 43 9.55 10.69 21.81
C ILE A 43 10.43 11.83 21.29
N ASP A 44 11.49 12.18 22.04
CA ASP A 44 12.43 13.26 21.68
C ASP A 44 13.11 12.98 20.32
N ASN A 45 13.55 11.76 20.10
CA ASN A 45 14.15 11.36 18.82
C ASN A 45 13.13 11.47 17.67
N TRP A 46 11.87 11.09 17.90
CA TRP A 46 10.81 11.25 16.91
C TRP A 46 10.51 12.71 16.60
N CYS A 47 10.44 13.57 17.63
CA CYS A 47 10.26 15.02 17.48
C CYS A 47 11.38 15.63 16.62
N LYS A 48 12.64 15.28 16.90
CA LYS A 48 13.81 15.76 16.11
C LYS A 48 13.72 15.34 14.64
N ILE A 49 13.26 14.13 14.34
CA ILE A 49 13.05 13.66 12.97
C ILE A 49 12.00 14.52 12.28
N ILE A 50 10.87 14.76 12.95
CA ILE A 50 9.79 15.59 12.40
C ILE A 50 10.25 17.02 12.15
N GLU A 51 10.94 17.65 13.12
CA GLU A 51 11.48 18.98 12.99
C GLU A 51 12.40 19.10 11.77
N LYS A 52 13.35 18.17 11.61
CA LYS A 52 14.25 18.17 10.44
C LYS A 52 13.50 18.03 9.11
N VAL A 53 12.39 17.29 9.08
CA VAL A 53 11.57 17.16 7.86
C VAL A 53 10.79 18.44 7.58
N LEU A 54 10.28 19.11 8.63
CA LEU A 54 9.55 20.37 8.52
C LEU A 54 10.46 21.54 8.12
N ASP A 55 11.74 21.49 8.52
CA ASP A 55 12.76 22.48 8.15
C ASP A 55 13.23 22.37 6.69
N ILE A 56 12.76 21.36 5.95
CA ILE A 56 13.03 21.30 4.51
C ILE A 56 12.36 22.51 3.86
N PRO A 57 13.12 23.41 3.21
CA PRO A 57 12.55 24.62 2.63
C PRO A 57 11.47 24.25 1.61
N PHE A 58 10.26 24.71 1.87
CA PHE A 58 9.16 24.66 0.92
C PHE A 58 8.87 26.09 0.49
N ASP A 59 9.54 26.53 -0.56
CA ASP A 59 9.28 27.80 -1.19
C ASP A 59 8.57 27.58 -2.52
N ILE A 60 7.44 28.27 -2.72
CA ILE A 60 6.65 28.19 -3.97
C ILE A 60 7.46 28.71 -5.16
N GLU A 61 8.43 29.60 -4.93
CA GLU A 61 9.30 30.18 -5.96
C GLU A 61 10.65 29.45 -6.09
N SER A 62 11.00 28.56 -5.15
CA SER A 62 12.23 27.81 -5.20
C SER A 62 12.10 26.55 -6.09
N GLU A 63 13.19 26.20 -6.74
CA GLU A 63 13.25 24.96 -7.54
C GLU A 63 12.96 23.74 -6.65
N THR A 64 12.02 22.91 -7.11
CA THR A 64 11.69 21.65 -6.45
C THR A 64 12.95 20.80 -6.27
N ILE A 65 13.22 20.35 -5.04
CA ILE A 65 14.35 19.47 -4.76
C ILE A 65 14.07 18.11 -5.41
N VAL A 66 14.86 17.76 -6.41
CA VAL A 66 14.74 16.49 -7.13
C VAL A 66 15.83 15.54 -6.70
N LEU A 67 15.47 14.47 -5.99
CA LEU A 67 16.39 13.37 -5.67
C LEU A 67 16.45 12.38 -6.83
N LYS A 68 17.66 12.11 -7.32
CA LYS A 68 17.88 11.07 -8.34
C LYS A 68 18.19 9.74 -7.67
N TYR A 69 17.91 8.65 -8.34
CA TYR A 69 18.32 7.34 -7.86
C TYR A 69 19.85 7.16 -8.00
N ASN A 70 20.48 6.62 -6.97
CA ASN A 70 21.80 6.01 -7.13
C ASN A 70 21.75 4.97 -8.27
N PRO A 71 22.78 4.83 -9.12
CA PRO A 71 22.75 3.91 -10.26
C PRO A 71 22.36 2.47 -9.88
N LYS A 72 22.97 1.91 -8.81
CA LYS A 72 22.61 0.58 -8.30
C LYS A 72 21.17 0.49 -7.78
N ALA A 73 20.69 1.55 -7.12
CA ALA A 73 19.30 1.64 -6.66
C ALA A 73 18.32 1.64 -7.83
N LYS A 74 18.65 2.37 -8.90
CA LYS A 74 17.87 2.41 -10.14
C LYS A 74 17.76 1.03 -10.78
N ASP A 75 18.85 0.29 -10.86
CA ASP A 75 18.87 -1.07 -11.44
C ASP A 75 17.96 -2.02 -10.66
N ILE A 76 18.02 -1.98 -9.32
CA ILE A 76 17.16 -2.77 -8.43
C ILE A 76 15.69 -2.40 -8.64
N TYR A 77 15.38 -1.10 -8.70
CA TYR A 77 14.01 -0.64 -8.96
C TYR A 77 13.51 -1.10 -10.33
N LEU A 78 14.31 -0.95 -11.40
CA LEU A 78 13.92 -1.33 -12.74
C LEU A 78 13.71 -2.85 -12.89
N LYS A 79 14.54 -3.65 -12.22
CA LYS A 79 14.33 -5.10 -12.18
C LYS A 79 12.97 -5.45 -11.56
N TRP A 80 12.70 -4.95 -10.37
CA TRP A 80 11.42 -5.16 -9.69
C TRP A 80 10.24 -4.63 -10.53
N GLN A 81 10.38 -3.46 -11.17
CA GLN A 81 9.34 -2.87 -12.00
C GLN A 81 8.99 -3.75 -13.21
N ARG A 82 9.99 -4.37 -13.85
CA ARG A 82 9.77 -5.32 -14.96
C ARG A 82 9.01 -6.56 -14.48
N GLU A 83 9.44 -7.16 -13.36
CA GLU A 83 8.75 -8.30 -12.75
C GLU A 83 7.29 -7.96 -12.40
N ASN A 84 7.04 -6.76 -11.88
CA ASN A 84 5.68 -6.27 -11.60
C ASN A 84 4.87 -6.06 -12.88
N ALA A 85 5.48 -5.54 -13.96
CA ALA A 85 4.83 -5.37 -15.25
C ALA A 85 4.42 -6.73 -15.86
N ASP A 86 5.29 -7.75 -15.77
CA ASP A 86 4.97 -9.11 -16.21
C ASP A 86 3.81 -9.71 -15.43
N LEU A 87 3.74 -9.45 -14.11
CA LEU A 87 2.61 -9.87 -13.29
C LEU A 87 1.29 -9.19 -13.71
N ILE A 88 1.34 -7.91 -14.07
CA ILE A 88 0.18 -7.16 -14.57
C ILE A 88 -0.33 -7.76 -15.88
N ASN A 89 0.60 -8.05 -16.79
CA ASN A 89 0.28 -8.53 -18.13
C ASN A 89 -0.27 -9.97 -18.15
N LYS A 90 0.07 -10.78 -17.14
CA LYS A 90 -0.39 -12.17 -17.00
C LYS A 90 -1.74 -12.34 -16.33
N LYS A 91 -2.32 -11.29 -15.72
CA LYS A 91 -3.55 -11.40 -14.94
C LYS A 91 -4.78 -10.95 -15.73
N ASP A 92 -5.82 -11.79 -15.75
CA ASP A 92 -7.10 -11.53 -16.42
C ASP A 92 -7.98 -10.48 -15.67
N SER A 93 -7.68 -10.17 -14.41
CA SER A 93 -8.46 -9.23 -13.63
C SER A 93 -8.07 -7.78 -13.87
N LYS A 94 -8.97 -7.02 -14.50
CA LYS A 94 -8.79 -5.57 -14.73
C LYS A 94 -8.59 -4.77 -13.43
N ILE A 95 -9.25 -5.16 -12.33
CA ILE A 95 -9.15 -4.48 -11.03
C ILE A 95 -7.77 -4.67 -10.43
N LEU A 96 -7.29 -5.91 -10.38
CA LEU A 96 -5.94 -6.21 -9.89
C LEU A 96 -4.85 -5.56 -10.74
N GLY A 97 -5.04 -5.48 -12.05
CA GLY A 97 -4.11 -4.77 -12.94
C GLY A 97 -4.02 -3.27 -12.63
N LYS A 98 -5.13 -2.59 -12.38
CA LYS A 98 -5.15 -1.19 -11.95
C LYS A 98 -4.43 -0.98 -10.61
N PHE A 99 -4.72 -1.83 -9.63
CA PHE A 99 -4.05 -1.81 -8.34
C PHE A 99 -2.53 -2.00 -8.47
N GLN A 100 -2.08 -2.99 -9.23
CA GLN A 100 -0.65 -3.26 -9.43
C GLN A 100 0.08 -2.11 -10.12
N LYS A 101 -0.56 -1.39 -11.07
CA LYS A 101 -0.01 -0.15 -11.64
C LYS A 101 0.20 0.93 -10.57
N LYS A 102 -0.74 1.07 -9.62
CA LYS A 102 -0.59 2.00 -8.50
C LYS A 102 0.55 1.62 -7.56
N MET A 103 0.82 0.33 -7.37
CA MET A 103 1.95 -0.13 -6.56
C MET A 103 3.31 0.37 -7.08
N GLN A 104 3.50 0.52 -8.39
CA GLN A 104 4.71 1.14 -8.93
C GLN A 104 4.88 2.60 -8.49
N THR A 105 3.77 3.34 -8.44
CA THR A 105 3.78 4.73 -7.95
C THR A 105 4.07 4.80 -6.46
N TYR A 106 3.47 3.90 -5.67
CA TYR A 106 3.72 3.83 -4.22
C TYR A 106 5.15 3.43 -3.90
N CYS A 107 5.75 2.51 -4.65
CA CYS A 107 7.15 2.13 -4.46
C CYS A 107 8.09 3.34 -4.61
N LYS A 108 7.86 4.21 -5.60
CA LYS A 108 8.63 5.45 -5.76
C LYS A 108 8.44 6.40 -4.58
N LYS A 109 7.19 6.57 -4.12
CA LYS A 109 6.88 7.41 -2.95
C LYS A 109 7.52 6.88 -1.69
N PHE A 110 7.45 5.57 -1.44
CA PHE A 110 8.09 4.94 -0.28
C PHE A 110 9.61 5.09 -0.34
N ALA A 111 10.23 4.95 -1.51
CA ALA A 111 11.66 5.15 -1.66
C ALA A 111 12.09 6.58 -1.27
N LEU A 112 11.31 7.58 -1.69
CA LEU A 112 11.54 8.97 -1.30
C LEU A 112 11.34 9.19 0.20
N ILE A 113 10.23 8.72 0.76
CA ILE A 113 9.90 8.86 2.19
C ILE A 113 10.98 8.20 3.06
N LEU A 114 11.42 6.99 2.70
CA LEU A 114 12.46 6.28 3.45
C LEU A 114 13.80 6.99 3.34
N GLU A 115 14.18 7.54 2.18
CA GLU A 115 15.43 8.29 2.04
C GLU A 115 15.41 9.56 2.90
N VAL A 116 14.30 10.31 2.88
CA VAL A 116 14.13 11.48 3.75
C VAL A 116 14.19 11.11 5.23
N ALA A 117 13.57 9.97 5.62
CA ALA A 117 13.65 9.48 6.99
C ALA A 117 15.07 9.09 7.37
N PHE A 118 15.85 8.40 6.51
CA PHE A 118 17.24 8.07 6.77
C PHE A 118 18.12 9.32 6.86
N TRP A 119 17.88 10.31 6.00
CA TRP A 119 18.56 11.57 6.07
C TRP A 119 18.27 12.32 7.39
N SER A 120 17.01 12.36 7.83
CA SER A 120 16.64 13.03 9.07
C SER A 120 17.23 12.36 10.31
N CYS A 121 17.52 11.05 10.24
CA CYS A 121 18.28 10.30 11.24
C CYS A 121 19.80 10.41 11.09
N GLU A 122 20.31 11.24 10.16
CA GLU A 122 21.76 11.36 9.86
C GLU A 122 22.40 10.08 9.29
N GLU A 123 21.60 9.16 8.77
CA GLU A 123 22.06 7.88 8.24
C GLU A 123 22.30 7.90 6.72
N SER A 124 21.97 8.99 6.04
CA SER A 124 22.18 9.16 4.60
C SER A 124 22.44 10.63 4.21
N SER A 125 22.96 10.82 2.98
CA SER A 125 23.10 12.15 2.37
C SER A 125 21.81 12.56 1.66
N LYS A 126 21.46 13.84 1.67
CA LYS A 126 20.29 14.43 0.99
C LYS A 126 20.52 14.61 -0.54
N THR A 127 21.27 13.73 -1.18
CA THR A 127 21.71 13.91 -2.58
C THR A 127 21.06 12.95 -3.56
N GLU A 128 20.81 11.71 -3.13
CA GLU A 128 20.27 10.66 -3.99
C GLU A 128 19.45 9.64 -3.20
N ILE A 129 18.59 8.90 -3.90
CA ILE A 129 17.83 7.78 -3.31
C ILE A 129 18.73 6.55 -3.26
N SER A 130 19.01 6.06 -2.05
CA SER A 130 19.92 4.97 -1.79
C SER A 130 19.35 3.59 -2.13
N VAL A 131 20.26 2.62 -2.25
CA VAL A 131 19.90 1.19 -2.38
C VAL A 131 19.06 0.69 -1.20
N ARG A 132 19.38 1.18 0.02
CA ARG A 132 18.65 0.83 1.26
C ARG A 132 17.19 1.29 1.17
N ALA A 133 16.95 2.53 0.74
CA ALA A 133 15.61 3.08 0.60
C ALA A 133 14.80 2.34 -0.46
N VAL A 134 15.39 2.03 -1.62
CA VAL A 134 14.69 1.28 -2.68
C VAL A 134 14.34 -0.14 -2.23
N LYS A 135 15.25 -0.85 -1.58
CA LYS A 135 14.95 -2.19 -1.05
C LYS A 135 13.85 -2.17 0.02
N GLY A 136 13.87 -1.16 0.91
CA GLY A 136 12.82 -0.93 1.90
C GLY A 136 11.47 -0.63 1.24
N ALA A 137 11.46 0.24 0.24
CA ALA A 137 10.27 0.60 -0.52
C ALA A 137 9.64 -0.60 -1.24
N ILE A 138 10.46 -1.46 -1.86
CA ILE A 138 10.00 -2.69 -2.48
C ILE A 138 9.34 -3.59 -1.43
N LYS A 139 9.98 -3.80 -0.27
CA LYS A 139 9.40 -4.63 0.80
C LYS A 139 8.05 -4.09 1.29
N LEU A 140 7.93 -2.78 1.50
CA LEU A 140 6.66 -2.15 1.90
C LEU A 140 5.60 -2.31 0.82
N THR A 141 5.96 -2.13 -0.44
CA THR A 141 5.05 -2.28 -1.57
C THR A 141 4.53 -3.72 -1.66
N GLU A 142 5.41 -4.72 -1.52
CA GLU A 142 5.04 -6.12 -1.53
C GLU A 142 4.14 -6.48 -0.33
N TYR A 143 4.41 -5.92 0.86
CA TYR A 143 3.56 -6.10 2.03
C TYR A 143 2.13 -5.63 1.76
N PHE A 144 1.95 -4.41 1.25
CA PHE A 144 0.61 -3.89 0.92
C PHE A 144 -0.04 -4.65 -0.23
N ARG A 145 0.74 -5.05 -1.22
CA ARG A 145 0.26 -5.89 -2.33
C ARG A 145 -0.32 -7.21 -1.83
N MET A 146 0.40 -7.91 -0.96
CA MET A 146 -0.05 -9.19 -0.40
C MET A 146 -1.31 -9.04 0.45
N ASN A 147 -1.40 -7.99 1.26
CA ASN A 147 -2.60 -7.73 2.05
C ASN A 147 -3.81 -7.40 1.17
N THR A 148 -3.63 -6.59 0.13
CA THR A 148 -4.71 -6.29 -0.82
C THR A 148 -5.19 -7.54 -1.55
N LEU A 149 -4.29 -8.43 -1.96
CA LEU A 149 -4.66 -9.70 -2.59
C LEU A 149 -5.50 -10.58 -1.65
N LYS A 150 -5.11 -10.70 -0.38
CA LYS A 150 -5.88 -11.46 0.62
C LYS A 150 -7.30 -10.89 0.80
N ILE A 151 -7.40 -9.57 0.91
CA ILE A 151 -8.70 -8.90 1.01
C ILE A 151 -9.54 -9.18 -0.25
N TYR A 152 -8.95 -9.05 -1.42
CA TYR A 152 -9.65 -9.32 -2.69
C TYR A 152 -10.14 -10.77 -2.78
N GLU A 153 -9.31 -11.74 -2.43
CA GLU A 153 -9.66 -13.17 -2.42
C GLU A 153 -10.79 -13.49 -1.42
N SER A 154 -10.79 -12.85 -0.24
CA SER A 154 -11.89 -13.04 0.73
C SER A 154 -13.22 -12.54 0.18
N PHE A 155 -13.22 -11.41 -0.51
CA PHE A 155 -14.42 -10.87 -1.15
C PHE A 155 -14.93 -11.71 -2.31
N GLU A 156 -14.05 -12.27 -3.12
CA GLU A 156 -14.48 -13.19 -4.19
C GLU A 156 -15.16 -14.44 -3.62
N LYS A 157 -14.64 -14.98 -2.52
CA LYS A 157 -15.23 -16.13 -1.84
C LYS A 157 -16.61 -15.81 -1.27
N GLU A 158 -16.77 -14.68 -0.58
CA GLU A 158 -18.06 -14.24 -0.05
C GLU A 158 -19.08 -13.98 -1.13
N SER A 159 -18.70 -13.30 -2.22
CA SER A 159 -19.56 -13.02 -3.36
C SER A 159 -20.07 -14.30 -4.04
N LYS A 160 -19.21 -15.31 -4.19
CA LYS A 160 -19.59 -16.62 -4.72
C LYS A 160 -20.57 -17.35 -3.78
N SER A 161 -20.32 -17.29 -2.48
CA SER A 161 -21.21 -17.89 -1.47
C SER A 161 -22.60 -17.22 -1.43
N GLU A 162 -22.67 -15.89 -1.50
CA GLU A 162 -23.95 -15.17 -1.56
C GLU A 162 -24.73 -15.46 -2.84
N ASN A 163 -24.06 -15.52 -4.00
CA ASN A 163 -24.70 -15.88 -5.25
C ASN A 163 -25.24 -17.32 -5.23
N TYR A 164 -24.50 -18.24 -4.64
CA TYR A 164 -24.96 -19.62 -4.45
C TYR A 164 -26.18 -19.69 -3.54
N LYS A 165 -26.20 -18.98 -2.41
CA LYS A 165 -27.37 -18.90 -1.52
C LYS A 165 -28.60 -18.30 -2.21
N LYS A 166 -28.41 -17.25 -3.03
CA LYS A 166 -29.49 -16.64 -3.81
C LYS A 166 -30.04 -17.58 -4.87
N SER A 167 -29.19 -18.36 -5.55
CA SER A 167 -29.66 -19.35 -6.52
C SER A 167 -30.48 -20.44 -5.85
N LEU A 168 -30.04 -21.00 -4.74
CA LEU A 168 -30.78 -21.98 -3.95
C LEU A 168 -32.13 -21.44 -3.48
N PHE A 169 -32.19 -20.19 -3.04
CA PHE A 169 -33.46 -19.56 -2.64
C PHE A 169 -34.42 -19.41 -3.82
N ASN A 170 -33.94 -18.93 -4.97
CA ASN A 170 -34.77 -18.80 -6.17
C ASN A 170 -35.26 -20.13 -6.72
N ASP A 171 -34.45 -21.18 -6.62
CA ASP A 171 -34.84 -22.54 -7.05
C ASP A 171 -35.85 -23.18 -6.10
N SER A 172 -35.90 -22.73 -4.83
CA SER A 172 -36.89 -23.21 -3.84
C SER A 172 -38.22 -22.47 -3.85
N LEU A 173 -38.36 -21.38 -4.62
CA LEU A 173 -39.62 -20.65 -4.77
C LEU A 173 -40.59 -21.41 -5.68
N PRO A 174 -41.88 -21.51 -5.29
CA PRO A 174 -42.93 -22.03 -6.18
C PRO A 174 -43.02 -21.26 -7.50
N GLU A 175 -43.38 -21.92 -8.59
CA GLU A 175 -43.47 -21.29 -9.93
C GLU A 175 -44.39 -20.06 -9.97
N THR A 176 -45.34 -19.95 -9.05
CA THR A 176 -46.22 -18.79 -8.89
C THR A 176 -45.55 -17.53 -8.40
N PHE A 177 -44.29 -17.60 -7.95
CA PHE A 177 -43.49 -16.45 -7.45
C PHE A 177 -42.19 -16.23 -8.24
N LYS A 178 -42.02 -16.94 -9.37
CA LYS A 178 -40.97 -16.66 -10.34
C LYS A 178 -41.52 -15.74 -11.44
#